data_6794ab00ddd34f5abf00e1b43f05b935
#
_entry.id   6794ab00ddd34f5abf00e1b43f05b935
#
_cell.length_a   1.000
_cell.length_b   1.000
_cell.length_c   1.000
_cell.angle_alpha   90.00
_cell.angle_beta   90.00
_cell.angle_gamma   90.00
#
_symmetry.space_group_name_H-M   'P 1'
#
loop_
_entity.id
_entity.type
_entity.pdbx_description
1 polymer ?
#
loop_
_entity_poly.entity_id
_entity_poly.type
_entity_poly.pdbx_seq_one_letter_code
_entity_poly.pdbx_strand_id
1 'polypeptide(L)'
;MPSLGFVVLVVEDELLTRFDVATAFEASGCTVLEANSGASALELCESDTQVDALVTDINLGNGTTGWDVAQAFWRRAALPVVYTSGDADSPQRRVPQSCFVAKPCRSFALVEACVRLREGFRPEQAERDASDPSGTAAGPR
;
A
#
# COMPACT_ATOMS: atom_id res chain seq x y z
N MET A 1 11.09 -19.82 12.01
CA MET A 1 11.07 -18.52 11.32
C MET A 1 10.19 -17.54 12.05
N PRO A 2 10.72 -16.39 12.40
CA PRO A 2 9.90 -15.40 13.11
C PRO A 2 8.76 -14.90 12.23
N SER A 3 7.64 -14.68 12.85
CA SER A 3 6.48 -14.14 12.18
C SER A 3 6.62 -12.62 12.09
N LEU A 4 6.24 -12.03 10.97
CA LEU A 4 6.22 -10.57 10.85
C LEU A 4 5.07 -9.97 11.67
N GLY A 5 3.97 -10.69 11.76
CA GLY A 5 2.93 -10.37 12.73
C GLY A 5 2.07 -9.16 12.48
N PHE A 6 2.08 -8.59 11.27
CA PHE A 6 1.21 -7.45 10.98
C PHE A 6 0.17 -7.82 9.93
N VAL A 7 -0.84 -6.98 9.82
CA VAL A 7 -1.94 -7.18 8.88
C VAL A 7 -1.66 -6.38 7.62
N VAL A 8 -1.61 -7.05 6.47
CA VAL A 8 -1.41 -6.38 5.19
C VAL A 8 -2.64 -6.58 4.32
N LEU A 9 -3.07 -5.51 3.67
CA LEU A 9 -4.13 -5.59 2.66
C LEU A 9 -3.48 -5.61 1.30
N VAL A 10 -3.78 -6.64 0.51
CA VAL A 10 -3.29 -6.78 -0.86
C VAL A 10 -4.44 -6.50 -1.80
N VAL A 11 -4.29 -5.47 -2.64
CA VAL A 11 -5.32 -5.06 -3.61
C VAL A 11 -4.80 -5.33 -5.00
N GLU A 12 -5.42 -6.26 -5.69
CA GLU A 12 -4.99 -6.70 -7.01
C GLU A 12 -6.18 -7.34 -7.70
N ASP A 13 -6.51 -6.88 -8.89
CA ASP A 13 -7.68 -7.41 -9.58
C ASP A 13 -7.44 -8.74 -10.30
N GLU A 14 -6.20 -9.08 -10.55
CA GLU A 14 -5.88 -10.31 -11.25
C GLU A 14 -5.68 -11.44 -10.23
N LEU A 15 -6.52 -12.46 -10.32
CA LEU A 15 -6.62 -13.50 -9.32
C LEU A 15 -5.29 -14.20 -9.01
N LEU A 16 -4.58 -14.62 -10.05
CA LEU A 16 -3.36 -15.40 -9.81
C LEU A 16 -2.27 -14.55 -9.19
N THR A 17 -2.15 -13.30 -9.65
CA THR A 17 -1.17 -12.39 -9.08
C THR A 17 -1.50 -12.10 -7.62
N ARG A 18 -2.78 -11.88 -7.33
CA ARG A 18 -3.20 -11.62 -5.94
C ARG A 18 -2.90 -12.82 -5.06
N PHE A 19 -3.17 -14.03 -5.56
CA PHE A 19 -2.90 -15.26 -4.81
C PHE A 19 -1.41 -15.41 -4.51
N ASP A 20 -0.57 -15.14 -5.50
CA ASP A 20 0.88 -15.26 -5.30
C ASP A 20 1.39 -14.28 -4.27
N VAL A 21 0.92 -13.03 -4.33
CA VAL A 21 1.36 -12.00 -3.40
C VAL A 21 0.87 -12.34 -1.99
N ALA A 22 -0.41 -12.72 -1.86
CA ALA A 22 -0.96 -13.08 -0.57
C ALA A 22 -0.21 -14.24 0.05
N THR A 23 0.10 -15.26 -0.76
CA THR A 23 0.82 -16.43 -0.29
C THR A 23 2.22 -16.06 0.22
N ALA A 24 2.90 -15.15 -0.48
CA ALA A 24 4.23 -14.72 -0.06
C ALA A 24 4.19 -14.01 1.28
N PHE A 25 3.19 -13.15 1.50
CA PHE A 25 3.04 -12.47 2.78
C PHE A 25 2.66 -13.44 3.89
N GLU A 26 1.76 -14.39 3.60
CA GLU A 26 1.38 -15.39 4.60
C GLU A 26 2.57 -16.26 4.99
N ALA A 27 3.39 -16.64 4.02
CA ALA A 27 4.58 -17.43 4.29
C ALA A 27 5.58 -16.67 5.19
N SER A 28 5.50 -15.36 5.20
CA SER A 28 6.35 -14.52 6.03
C SER A 28 5.72 -14.22 7.39
N GLY A 29 4.55 -14.78 7.67
CA GLY A 29 3.92 -14.64 8.98
C GLY A 29 2.97 -13.45 9.10
N CYS A 30 2.57 -12.84 7.99
CA CYS A 30 1.58 -11.76 8.02
C CYS A 30 0.19 -12.33 7.98
N THR A 31 -0.76 -11.60 8.56
CA THR A 31 -2.18 -11.83 8.30
C THR A 31 -2.52 -11.04 7.04
N VAL A 32 -3.10 -11.70 6.06
CA VAL A 32 -3.38 -11.07 4.77
C VAL A 32 -4.86 -10.90 4.55
N LEU A 33 -5.26 -9.69 4.20
CA LEU A 33 -6.59 -9.40 3.71
C LEU A 33 -6.44 -9.15 2.21
N GLU A 34 -7.44 -9.53 1.44
CA GLU A 34 -7.39 -9.39 -0.02
C GLU A 34 -8.56 -8.60 -0.52
N ALA A 35 -8.33 -7.77 -1.52
CA ALA A 35 -9.39 -7.08 -2.23
C ALA A 35 -9.11 -7.21 -3.72
N ASN A 36 -10.15 -7.53 -4.50
CA ASN A 36 -10.00 -7.74 -5.93
C ASN A 36 -10.35 -6.50 -6.76
N SER A 37 -10.65 -5.40 -6.09
CA SER A 37 -11.03 -4.17 -6.79
C SER A 37 -10.79 -2.99 -5.86
N GLY A 38 -10.76 -1.80 -6.45
CA GLY A 38 -10.72 -0.58 -5.65
C GLY A 38 -11.95 -0.45 -4.78
N ALA A 39 -13.13 -0.82 -5.30
CA ALA A 39 -14.36 -0.73 -4.54
C ALA A 39 -14.34 -1.61 -3.30
N SER A 40 -13.89 -2.87 -3.44
CA SER A 40 -13.84 -3.75 -2.28
C SER A 40 -12.79 -3.28 -1.27
N ALA A 41 -11.70 -2.69 -1.73
CA ALA A 41 -10.71 -2.13 -0.82
C ALA A 41 -11.28 -0.95 -0.04
N LEU A 42 -12.06 -0.10 -0.70
CA LEU A 42 -12.69 1.04 -0.03
C LEU A 42 -13.73 0.59 0.98
N GLU A 43 -14.42 -0.51 0.72
CA GLU A 43 -15.35 -1.08 1.69
C GLU A 43 -14.62 -1.50 2.96
N LEU A 44 -13.45 -2.11 2.81
CA LEU A 44 -12.64 -2.47 3.98
C LEU A 44 -12.20 -1.24 4.75
N CYS A 45 -11.86 -0.18 4.02
CA CYS A 45 -11.48 1.07 4.66
C CYS A 45 -12.63 1.63 5.49
N GLU A 46 -13.83 1.60 4.93
CA GLU A 46 -15.01 2.16 5.62
C GLU A 46 -15.47 1.31 6.79
N SER A 47 -15.19 0.01 6.74
CA SER A 47 -15.62 -0.90 7.81
C SER A 47 -14.72 -0.84 9.04
N ASP A 48 -13.74 0.04 9.05
CA ASP A 48 -12.82 0.19 10.17
C ASP A 48 -12.00 -1.08 10.44
N THR A 49 -11.77 -1.87 9.42
CA THR A 49 -10.94 -3.06 9.54
C THR A 49 -9.49 -2.63 9.77
N GLN A 50 -8.82 -3.29 10.68
CA GLN A 50 -7.42 -2.95 10.95
C GLN A 50 -6.53 -3.39 9.80
N VAL A 51 -5.75 -2.45 9.27
CA VAL A 51 -4.77 -2.70 8.23
C VAL A 51 -3.50 -1.97 8.64
N ASP A 52 -2.40 -2.70 8.71
CA ASP A 52 -1.12 -2.13 9.15
C ASP A 52 -0.25 -1.70 7.97
N ALA A 53 -0.50 -2.25 6.80
CA ALA A 53 0.24 -1.90 5.59
C ALA A 53 -0.64 -2.22 4.38
N LEU A 54 -0.44 -1.46 3.31
CA LEU A 54 -1.22 -1.61 2.09
C LEU A 54 -0.28 -1.92 0.93
N VAL A 55 -0.59 -2.94 0.16
CA VAL A 55 0.11 -3.25 -1.09
C VAL A 55 -0.94 -3.22 -2.17
N THR A 56 -0.83 -2.30 -3.11
CA THR A 56 -1.89 -2.13 -4.09
C THR A 56 -1.34 -1.98 -5.49
N ASP A 57 -1.98 -2.66 -6.44
CA ASP A 57 -1.80 -2.36 -7.85
C ASP A 57 -2.43 -1.00 -8.09
N ILE A 58 -1.87 -0.24 -8.99
CA ILE A 58 -2.40 1.07 -9.33
C ILE A 58 -3.58 0.94 -10.28
N ASN A 59 -3.46 0.07 -11.29
CA ASN A 59 -4.52 -0.10 -12.28
C ASN A 59 -5.45 -1.22 -11.87
N LEU A 60 -6.59 -0.84 -11.32
CA LEU A 60 -7.55 -1.80 -10.76
C LEU A 60 -8.82 -1.95 -11.59
N GLY A 61 -8.86 -1.30 -12.73
CA GLY A 61 -10.07 -1.30 -13.56
C GLY A 61 -11.16 -0.45 -12.95
N ASN A 62 -12.27 -0.34 -13.59
CA ASN A 62 -13.50 0.27 -13.04
C ASN A 62 -13.34 1.64 -12.39
N GLY A 63 -12.36 2.40 -12.78
CA GLY A 63 -12.26 3.81 -12.38
C GLY A 63 -11.59 4.11 -11.05
N THR A 64 -11.63 3.19 -10.08
CA THR A 64 -10.94 3.42 -8.81
C THR A 64 -9.52 2.88 -8.93
N THR A 65 -8.54 3.73 -8.66
CA THR A 65 -7.14 3.35 -8.81
C THR A 65 -6.51 3.06 -7.46
N GLY A 66 -5.31 2.48 -7.50
CA GLY A 66 -4.53 2.27 -6.27
C GLY A 66 -4.18 3.57 -5.58
N TRP A 67 -4.05 4.67 -6.35
CA TRP A 67 -3.84 5.99 -5.75
C TRP A 67 -5.03 6.37 -4.87
N ASP A 68 -6.24 6.13 -5.36
CA ASP A 68 -7.46 6.45 -4.63
C ASP A 68 -7.58 5.63 -3.36
N VAL A 69 -7.26 4.34 -3.46
CA VAL A 69 -7.33 3.44 -2.31
C VAL A 69 -6.35 3.90 -1.22
N ALA A 70 -5.11 4.18 -1.62
CA ALA A 70 -4.09 4.60 -0.66
C ALA A 70 -4.49 5.89 0.04
N GLN A 71 -5.02 6.85 -0.71
CA GLN A 71 -5.43 8.12 -0.12
C GLN A 71 -6.58 7.93 0.88
N ALA A 72 -7.51 7.04 0.57
CA ALA A 72 -8.63 6.78 1.47
C ALA A 72 -8.15 6.22 2.80
N PHE A 73 -7.22 5.27 2.76
CA PHE A 73 -6.68 4.71 4.00
C PHE A 73 -5.89 5.75 4.77
N TRP A 74 -5.10 6.57 4.07
CA TRP A 74 -4.30 7.61 4.70
C TRP A 74 -5.15 8.67 5.40
N ARG A 75 -6.35 8.95 4.90
CA ARG A 75 -7.25 9.90 5.56
C ARG A 75 -7.71 9.39 6.92
N ARG A 76 -7.72 8.07 7.11
CA ARG A 76 -8.10 7.50 8.39
C ARG A 76 -6.91 7.44 9.34
N ALA A 77 -5.79 6.94 8.85
CA ALA A 77 -4.55 6.86 9.63
C ALA A 77 -3.41 6.59 8.67
N ALA A 78 -2.29 7.25 8.88
CA ALA A 78 -1.11 7.04 8.05
C ALA A 78 -0.60 5.61 8.20
N LEU A 79 -0.21 5.01 7.09
CA LEU A 79 0.32 3.65 7.08
C LEU A 79 1.28 3.48 5.90
N PRO A 80 2.18 2.49 5.98
CA PRO A 80 3.05 2.19 4.84
C PRO A 80 2.26 1.71 3.63
N VAL A 81 2.59 2.22 2.45
CA VAL A 81 1.94 1.84 1.20
C VAL A 81 2.99 1.45 0.17
N VAL A 82 2.85 0.27 -0.41
CA VAL A 82 3.66 -0.17 -1.53
C VAL A 82 2.74 -0.19 -2.75
N TYR A 83 3.10 0.61 -3.76
CA TYR A 83 2.37 0.61 -5.02
C TYR A 83 3.09 -0.29 -6.01
N THR A 84 2.35 -0.93 -6.91
CA THR A 84 2.95 -1.69 -7.99
C THR A 84 2.16 -1.47 -9.27
N SER A 85 2.86 -1.49 -10.41
CA SER A 85 2.21 -1.26 -11.69
C SER A 85 3.17 -1.62 -12.81
N GLY A 86 2.63 -1.96 -13.97
CA GLY A 86 3.41 -2.09 -15.18
C GLY A 86 3.67 -0.74 -15.85
N ASP A 87 2.99 0.29 -15.40
CA ASP A 87 3.16 1.63 -15.95
C ASP A 87 4.19 2.42 -15.14
N ALA A 88 4.47 3.62 -15.60
CA ALA A 88 5.45 4.47 -14.92
C ALA A 88 4.95 4.97 -13.58
N ASP A 89 5.88 5.18 -12.67
CA ASP A 89 5.59 5.76 -11.37
C ASP A 89 5.15 7.21 -11.53
N SER A 90 4.33 7.68 -10.61
CA SER A 90 3.95 9.09 -10.50
C SER A 90 4.19 9.51 -9.05
N PRO A 91 5.43 9.84 -8.71
CA PRO A 91 5.76 10.11 -7.30
C PRO A 91 4.88 11.16 -6.64
N GLN A 92 4.43 12.15 -7.40
CA GLN A 92 3.61 13.21 -6.83
C GLN A 92 2.21 12.74 -6.45
N ARG A 93 1.80 11.57 -6.92
CA ARG A 93 0.49 11.01 -6.57
C ARG A 93 0.55 10.08 -5.37
N ARG A 94 1.76 9.71 -4.97
CA ARG A 94 1.93 8.76 -3.87
C ARG A 94 1.70 9.44 -2.52
N VAL A 95 1.16 8.67 -1.58
CA VAL A 95 1.11 9.16 -0.20
C VAL A 95 2.53 9.23 0.35
N PRO A 96 2.78 10.05 1.38
CA PRO A 96 4.14 10.17 1.92
C PRO A 96 4.68 8.84 2.45
N GLN A 97 5.99 8.71 2.43
CA GLN A 97 6.69 7.54 2.96
C GLN A 97 6.18 6.24 2.33
N SER A 98 5.94 6.26 1.03
CA SER A 98 5.52 5.07 0.30
C SER A 98 6.62 4.66 -0.67
N CYS A 99 6.44 3.53 -1.34
CA CYS A 99 7.36 3.14 -2.38
C CYS A 99 6.61 2.53 -3.56
N PHE A 100 7.31 2.41 -4.68
CA PHE A 100 6.75 1.90 -5.92
C PHE A 100 7.64 0.76 -6.41
N VAL A 101 7.05 -0.37 -6.74
CA VAL A 101 7.75 -1.52 -7.29
C VAL A 101 7.21 -1.79 -8.69
N ALA A 102 8.05 -1.68 -9.69
CA ALA A 102 7.62 -1.85 -11.08
C ALA A 102 7.36 -3.33 -11.39
N LYS A 103 6.32 -3.60 -12.17
CA LYS A 103 6.08 -4.93 -12.71
C LYS A 103 6.86 -5.09 -14.00
N PRO A 104 7.31 -6.29 -14.31
CA PRO A 104 7.10 -7.52 -13.55
C PRO A 104 8.01 -7.57 -12.33
N CYS A 105 7.48 -8.10 -11.24
CA CYS A 105 8.26 -8.25 -10.02
C CYS A 105 7.88 -9.57 -9.36
N ARG A 106 8.78 -10.09 -8.55
CA ARG A 106 8.48 -11.28 -7.79
C ARG A 106 7.64 -10.90 -6.58
N SER A 107 6.74 -11.77 -6.17
CA SER A 107 5.91 -11.50 -5.00
C SER A 107 6.76 -11.22 -3.77
N PHE A 108 7.87 -11.93 -3.62
CA PHE A 108 8.74 -11.71 -2.47
C PHE A 108 9.36 -10.31 -2.47
N ALA A 109 9.54 -9.70 -3.65
CA ALA A 109 10.03 -8.33 -3.73
C ALA A 109 9.05 -7.36 -3.07
N LEU A 110 7.76 -7.63 -3.19
CA LEU A 110 6.75 -6.80 -2.52
C LEU A 110 6.81 -6.99 -1.01
N VAL A 111 7.04 -8.21 -0.54
CA VAL A 111 7.20 -8.47 0.89
C VAL A 111 8.40 -7.68 1.42
N GLU A 112 9.54 -7.77 0.72
CA GLU A 112 10.73 -7.06 1.15
C GLU A 112 10.53 -5.56 1.19
N ALA A 113 9.90 -5.01 0.16
CA ALA A 113 9.63 -3.58 0.09
C ALA A 113 8.74 -3.15 1.26
N CYS A 114 7.73 -3.93 1.54
CA CYS A 114 6.79 -3.62 2.62
C CYS A 114 7.47 -3.67 3.98
N VAL A 115 8.28 -4.68 4.23
CA VAL A 115 8.98 -4.83 5.50
C VAL A 115 9.95 -3.66 5.70
N ARG A 116 10.71 -3.34 4.67
CA ARG A 116 11.67 -2.25 4.75
C ARG A 116 10.99 -0.91 5.00
N LEU A 117 9.88 -0.70 4.29
CA LEU A 117 9.12 0.53 4.43
C LEU A 117 8.55 0.65 5.84
N ARG A 118 8.02 -0.45 6.37
CA ARG A 118 7.43 -0.46 7.68
C ARG A 118 8.47 -0.19 8.77
N GLU A 119 9.67 -0.72 8.61
CA GLU A 119 10.74 -0.51 9.57
C GLU A 119 11.14 0.96 9.67
N GLY A 120 11.09 1.65 8.55
CA GLY A 120 11.46 3.06 8.52
C GLY A 120 10.30 4.04 8.68
N PHE A 121 9.08 3.52 8.81
CA PHE A 121 7.90 4.39 8.81
C PHE A 121 7.85 5.24 10.08
N ARG A 122 7.54 6.54 9.89
CA ARG A 122 7.47 7.51 10.98
C ARG A 122 6.09 8.16 10.97
N PRO A 123 5.13 7.64 11.73
CA PRO A 123 3.76 8.18 11.69
C PRO A 123 3.69 9.67 11.99
N GLU A 124 4.50 10.17 12.91
CA GLU A 124 4.48 11.59 13.25
C GLU A 124 4.88 12.45 12.06
N GLN A 125 5.90 12.04 11.33
CA GLN A 125 6.33 12.76 10.16
C GLN A 125 5.28 12.67 9.07
N ALA A 126 4.66 11.49 8.93
CA ALA A 126 3.62 11.29 7.95
C ALA A 126 2.44 12.23 8.18
N GLU A 127 2.06 12.42 9.43
CA GLU A 127 0.95 13.32 9.75
C GLU A 127 1.29 14.75 9.43
N ARG A 128 2.52 15.16 9.69
CA ARG A 128 2.94 16.52 9.35
C ARG A 128 2.93 16.71 7.83
N ASP A 129 3.43 15.74 7.09
CA ASP A 129 3.45 15.83 5.63
C ASP A 129 2.03 15.94 5.08
N ALA A 130 1.10 15.17 5.63
CA ALA A 130 -0.27 15.17 5.16
C ALA A 130 -1.00 16.45 5.50
N SER A 131 -0.64 17.11 6.59
CA SER A 131 -1.34 18.31 7.01
C SER A 131 -0.76 19.58 6.39
N ASP A 132 0.33 19.50 5.66
CA ASP A 132 0.92 20.65 5.00
C ASP A 132 0.24 20.84 3.64
N PRO A 133 -0.67 21.77 3.53
CA PRO A 133 -1.43 21.95 2.29
C PRO A 133 -0.57 22.43 1.13
N SER A 134 0.55 23.04 1.41
CA SER A 134 1.35 23.55 0.32
C SER A 134 2.18 22.42 -0.23
N GLY A 135 2.36 21.48 0.50
CA GLY A 135 3.09 20.32 0.10
C GLY A 135 4.40 20.71 -0.37
N THR A 136 4.45 21.70 -0.74
CA THR A 136 5.46 22.06 -1.37
C THR A 136 6.34 22.53 -0.55
N ALA A 137 5.85 22.98 0.11
CA ALA A 137 6.60 23.59 0.97
C ALA A 137 7.63 22.76 0.96
N ALA A 138 7.36 22.02 0.53
CA ALA A 138 8.20 21.27 0.63
C ALA A 138 9.34 21.64 0.20
N GLY A 139 9.39 22.27 -0.05
CA GLY A 139 10.32 22.58 -0.29
C GLY A 139 11.30 22.26 0.21
N PRO A 140 11.99 22.23 0.01
CA PRO A 140 12.97 21.74 0.25
C PRO A 140 13.35 21.82 1.23
N ARG A 141 13.48 21.87 1.42
CA ARG A 141 13.86 21.86 2.49
C ARG A 141 14.79 21.08 2.71
#